data_92000b3264cd80be3cdea8720bbb222a
#
_entry.id   92000b3264cd80be3cdea8720bbb222a
#
_cell.length_a   1.000
_cell.length_b   1.000
_cell.length_c   1.000
_cell.angle_alpha   90.00
_cell.angle_beta   90.00
_cell.angle_gamma   90.00
#
_symmetry.space_group_name_H-M   'P 1'
#
loop_
_entity.id
_entity.type
_entity.pdbx_description
1 polymer ?
#
loop_
_entity_poly.entity_id
_entity_poly.type
_entity_poly.pdbx_seq_one_letter_code
_entity_poly.pdbx_strand_id
1 'polypeptide(L)'
;MRTLALVVGGVAAAGIAAVLAFGGAPTQAQQTKAAADSTVAPMISDTGSLKGPRQPIFFRHDIHAGQFKMQCQYCHYSVAVSPEPGIPSMQTCMGCHLVVSGSDSGAKAEIKKVRQAWTDKKPVEWVRVHLIARHAHFPHQRHIKALGPNACTTCHGDVDRMPQVFKVNNVNNMGFCITCHVERKVSRDCSVCHY
;
A
#
# COMPACT_ATOMS: atom_id res chain seq x y z
N MET A 1 -80.46 -26.05 14.74
CA MET A 1 -81.42 -24.95 14.93
C MET A 1 -80.73 -23.62 14.68
N ARG A 2 -81.34 -22.87 13.79
CA ARG A 2 -81.17 -21.47 13.42
C ARG A 2 -80.01 -21.14 12.48
N THR A 3 -80.37 -21.27 11.25
CA THR A 3 -80.28 -20.46 10.02
C THR A 3 -80.35 -18.96 10.29
N LEU A 4 -79.48 -18.19 9.63
CA LEU A 4 -79.78 -16.88 9.03
C LEU A 4 -78.59 -16.58 8.06
N ALA A 5 -78.79 -16.71 6.83
CA ALA A 5 -79.37 -15.82 5.81
C ALA A 5 -78.48 -14.62 5.45
N LEU A 6 -77.87 -14.75 4.31
CA LEU A 6 -77.57 -13.78 3.24
C LEU A 6 -77.91 -12.32 3.49
N VAL A 7 -76.94 -11.43 3.22
CA VAL A 7 -77.25 -10.24 2.41
C VAL A 7 -76.12 -10.05 1.39
N VAL A 8 -76.56 -10.17 0.15
CA VAL A 8 -75.79 -9.77 -1.05
C VAL A 8 -75.87 -8.25 -1.13
N GLY A 9 -74.81 -7.58 -1.18
CA GLY A 9 -74.75 -6.16 -1.48
C GLY A 9 -73.66 -5.90 -2.51
N GLY A 10 -73.99 -5.95 -3.74
CA GLY A 10 -73.11 -5.55 -4.83
C GLY A 10 -72.98 -4.04 -4.89
N VAL A 11 -71.77 -3.53 -4.84
CA VAL A 11 -71.47 -2.21 -5.30
C VAL A 11 -70.31 -2.37 -6.30
N ALA A 12 -70.65 -2.25 -7.53
CA ALA A 12 -69.73 -2.07 -8.61
C ALA A 12 -69.16 -0.64 -8.48
N ALA A 13 -67.98 -0.52 -7.97
CA ALA A 13 -67.22 0.73 -8.07
C ALA A 13 -66.14 0.49 -9.12
N ALA A 14 -66.30 1.15 -10.26
CA ALA A 14 -65.29 1.27 -11.27
C ALA A 14 -64.11 2.07 -10.69
N GLY A 15 -63.16 1.38 -10.14
CA GLY A 15 -61.89 1.94 -9.73
C GLY A 15 -60.98 1.98 -10.95
N ILE A 16 -60.77 3.19 -11.43
CA ILE A 16 -59.77 3.51 -12.43
C ILE A 16 -58.42 3.15 -11.82
N ALA A 17 -57.84 2.05 -12.26
CA ALA A 17 -56.50 1.72 -11.96
C ALA A 17 -55.56 2.70 -12.70
N ALA A 18 -55.24 3.81 -12.04
CA ALA A 18 -54.11 4.61 -12.42
C ALA A 18 -52.86 3.79 -12.13
N VAL A 19 -52.46 3.01 -13.09
CA VAL A 19 -51.13 2.42 -13.14
C VAL A 19 -50.17 3.59 -13.33
N LEU A 20 -49.73 4.18 -12.20
CA LEU A 20 -48.56 4.97 -12.20
C LEU A 20 -47.42 4.05 -12.57
N ALA A 21 -47.12 4.01 -13.84
CA ALA A 21 -45.90 3.49 -14.36
C ALA A 21 -44.78 4.35 -13.72
N PHE A 22 -44.30 3.95 -12.56
CA PHE A 22 -42.95 4.29 -12.13
C PHE A 22 -42.01 3.59 -13.11
N GLY A 23 -41.99 4.15 -14.31
CA GLY A 23 -40.87 3.97 -15.23
C GLY A 23 -39.66 4.60 -14.57
N GLY A 24 -39.14 3.99 -13.53
CA GLY A 24 -37.79 4.16 -13.13
C GLY A 24 -36.95 3.71 -14.32
N ALA A 25 -36.60 4.68 -15.18
CA ALA A 25 -35.49 4.50 -16.08
C ALA A 25 -34.37 3.90 -15.25
N PRO A 26 -33.72 2.82 -15.67
CA PRO A 26 -32.52 2.38 -15.02
C PRO A 26 -31.62 3.62 -15.04
N THR A 27 -31.35 4.17 -13.87
CA THR A 27 -30.23 5.06 -13.72
C THR A 27 -29.07 4.25 -14.23
N GLN A 28 -28.70 4.51 -15.48
CA GLN A 28 -27.38 4.18 -15.94
C GLN A 28 -26.50 4.86 -14.91
N ALA A 29 -26.05 4.06 -13.94
CA ALA A 29 -24.84 4.41 -13.23
C ALA A 29 -23.90 4.78 -14.36
N GLN A 30 -23.71 6.08 -14.55
CA GLN A 30 -22.62 6.57 -15.35
C GLN A 30 -21.40 5.89 -14.74
N GLN A 31 -21.05 4.76 -15.29
CA GLN A 31 -19.68 4.36 -15.33
C GLN A 31 -19.01 5.55 -16.00
N THR A 32 -18.68 6.53 -15.19
CA THR A 32 -17.56 7.39 -15.51
C THR A 32 -16.45 6.37 -15.71
N LYS A 33 -16.27 6.02 -16.97
CA LYS A 33 -15.06 5.45 -17.48
C LYS A 33 -14.04 6.45 -16.96
N ALA A 34 -13.53 6.19 -15.74
CA ALA A 34 -12.32 6.81 -15.29
C ALA A 34 -11.41 6.48 -16.46
N ALA A 35 -11.17 7.47 -17.28
CA ALA A 35 -10.15 7.39 -18.27
C ALA A 35 -8.99 6.85 -17.46
N ALA A 36 -8.65 5.60 -17.71
CA ALA A 36 -7.44 5.05 -17.18
C ALA A 36 -6.41 6.02 -17.72
N ASP A 37 -6.09 7.01 -16.91
CA ASP A 37 -4.96 7.85 -17.13
C ASP A 37 -3.78 6.90 -17.06
N SER A 38 -3.51 6.30 -18.20
CA SER A 38 -2.32 5.51 -18.45
C SER A 38 -1.14 6.46 -18.63
N THR A 39 -1.05 7.46 -17.75
CA THR A 39 0.21 8.10 -17.47
C THR A 39 1.04 7.04 -16.77
N VAL A 40 1.55 6.11 -17.57
CA VAL A 40 2.74 5.35 -17.20
C VAL A 40 3.72 6.41 -16.75
N ALA A 41 4.01 6.41 -15.45
CA ALA A 41 4.91 7.39 -14.89
C ALA A 41 6.15 7.44 -15.77
N PRO A 42 6.54 8.62 -16.26
CA PRO A 42 7.58 8.73 -17.27
C PRO A 42 8.82 8.00 -16.80
N MET A 43 9.45 7.25 -17.69
CA MET A 43 10.70 6.58 -17.38
C MET A 43 11.71 7.63 -16.93
N ILE A 44 12.16 7.49 -15.69
CA ILE A 44 13.24 8.35 -15.20
C ILE A 44 14.53 7.77 -15.76
N SER A 45 14.99 8.35 -16.85
CA SER A 45 16.25 7.95 -17.52
C SER A 45 17.50 8.35 -16.72
N ASP A 46 17.39 9.43 -15.95
CA ASP A 46 18.47 9.93 -15.10
C ASP A 46 18.12 9.75 -13.61
N THR A 47 18.56 8.63 -13.03
CA THR A 47 18.40 8.38 -11.61
C THR A 47 19.39 9.19 -10.75
N GLY A 48 20.36 9.85 -11.34
CA GLY A 48 21.35 10.69 -10.65
C GLY A 48 20.76 11.98 -10.10
N SER A 49 19.67 12.48 -10.68
CA SER A 49 18.92 13.66 -10.22
C SER A 49 17.94 13.34 -9.09
N LEU A 50 17.66 12.07 -8.81
CA LEU A 50 16.72 11.68 -7.77
C LEU A 50 17.35 11.78 -6.37
N LYS A 51 16.51 12.09 -5.39
CA LYS A 51 16.91 12.05 -3.99
C LYS A 51 17.22 10.62 -3.54
N GLY A 52 18.17 10.47 -2.62
CA GLY A 52 18.56 9.19 -2.04
C GLY A 52 19.68 8.47 -2.78
N PRO A 53 20.20 7.38 -2.21
CA PRO A 53 21.30 6.64 -2.79
C PRO A 53 20.86 5.84 -4.02
N ARG A 54 21.75 5.76 -4.99
CA ARG A 54 21.56 4.90 -6.15
C ARG A 54 21.57 3.44 -5.72
N GLN A 55 20.60 2.67 -6.22
CA GLN A 55 20.46 1.25 -5.89
C GLN A 55 20.99 0.36 -7.03
N PRO A 56 21.44 -0.86 -6.75
CA PRO A 56 21.90 -1.80 -7.78
C PRO A 56 20.83 -2.11 -8.83
N ILE A 57 19.57 -2.18 -8.38
CA ILE A 57 18.38 -2.30 -9.21
C ILE A 57 17.51 -1.09 -8.92
N PHE A 58 17.09 -0.37 -9.96
CA PHE A 58 16.18 0.76 -9.81
C PHE A 58 14.77 0.27 -9.53
N PHE A 59 14.52 -0.07 -8.26
CA PHE A 59 13.21 -0.53 -7.81
C PHE A 59 12.30 0.66 -7.53
N ARG A 60 11.14 0.69 -8.17
CA ARG A 60 10.19 1.79 -8.09
C ARG A 60 9.05 1.47 -7.12
N HIS A 61 9.11 2.06 -5.93
CA HIS A 61 8.01 1.96 -4.95
C HIS A 61 6.75 2.66 -5.44
N ASP A 62 6.87 3.78 -6.15
CA ASP A 62 5.76 4.52 -6.73
C ASP A 62 4.94 3.71 -7.74
N ILE A 63 5.56 2.74 -8.40
CA ILE A 63 4.83 1.79 -9.26
C ILE A 63 4.19 0.70 -8.42
N HIS A 64 4.97 -0.01 -7.60
CA HIS A 64 4.47 -1.19 -6.88
C HIS A 64 3.47 -0.81 -5.78
N ALA A 65 3.83 0.08 -4.88
CA ALA A 65 2.96 0.53 -3.81
C ALA A 65 2.02 1.66 -4.25
N GLY A 66 2.49 2.55 -5.12
CA GLY A 66 1.71 3.69 -5.60
C GLY A 66 0.65 3.33 -6.62
N GLN A 67 1.03 2.81 -7.77
CA GLN A 67 0.09 2.50 -8.84
C GLN A 67 -0.65 1.18 -8.60
N PHE A 68 0.07 0.10 -8.29
CA PHE A 68 -0.52 -1.22 -8.08
C PHE A 68 -1.10 -1.43 -6.67
N LYS A 69 -0.95 -0.45 -5.77
CA LYS A 69 -1.48 -0.49 -4.40
C LYS A 69 -1.05 -1.73 -3.61
N MET A 70 0.14 -2.23 -3.89
CA MET A 70 0.70 -3.34 -3.13
C MET A 70 0.99 -2.89 -1.70
N GLN A 71 0.53 -3.68 -0.74
CA GLN A 71 0.73 -3.38 0.67
C GLN A 71 2.22 -3.50 1.05
N CYS A 72 2.71 -2.59 1.89
CA CYS A 72 4.11 -2.57 2.33
C CYS A 72 4.55 -3.94 2.88
N GLN A 73 3.68 -4.55 3.69
CA GLN A 73 3.95 -5.84 4.35
C GLN A 73 3.92 -7.04 3.39
N TYR A 74 3.43 -6.88 2.17
CA TYR A 74 3.55 -7.94 1.17
C TYR A 74 5.02 -8.26 0.85
N CYS A 75 5.83 -7.22 0.75
CA CYS A 75 7.26 -7.34 0.49
C CYS A 75 8.09 -7.32 1.79
N HIS A 76 7.74 -6.46 2.73
CA HIS A 76 8.41 -6.31 4.02
C HIS A 76 7.66 -7.09 5.13
N TYR A 77 7.35 -8.37 4.87
CA TYR A 77 6.50 -9.19 5.76
C TYR A 77 7.10 -9.39 7.16
N SER A 78 8.41 -9.42 7.29
CA SER A 78 9.07 -9.63 8.59
C SER A 78 8.87 -8.47 9.56
N VAL A 79 8.52 -7.29 9.08
CA VAL A 79 8.36 -6.08 9.89
C VAL A 79 7.25 -6.21 10.97
N ALA A 80 6.27 -7.08 10.74
CA ALA A 80 5.17 -7.30 11.68
C ALA A 80 5.55 -8.24 12.84
N VAL A 81 6.58 -9.05 12.67
CA VAL A 81 6.96 -10.12 13.61
C VAL A 81 8.40 -10.01 14.11
N SER A 82 9.20 -9.15 13.52
CA SER A 82 10.62 -8.96 13.84
C SER A 82 10.94 -7.52 14.18
N PRO A 83 11.92 -7.25 15.04
CA PRO A 83 12.49 -5.91 15.19
C PRO A 83 13.07 -5.38 13.88
N GLU A 84 13.68 -6.24 13.07
CA GLU A 84 14.28 -5.88 11.79
C GLU A 84 13.27 -6.08 10.66
N PRO A 85 13.06 -5.06 9.79
CA PRO A 85 12.05 -5.12 8.74
C PRO A 85 12.41 -6.07 7.59
N GLY A 86 13.69 -6.40 7.44
CA GLY A 86 14.17 -7.22 6.35
C GLY A 86 14.02 -6.59 4.96
N ILE A 87 14.84 -7.08 4.04
CA ILE A 87 14.69 -6.83 2.61
C ILE A 87 13.96 -8.04 2.01
N PRO A 88 12.99 -7.85 1.12
CA PRO A 88 12.30 -8.96 0.47
C PRO A 88 13.29 -9.91 -0.22
N SER A 89 13.05 -11.21 -0.11
CA SER A 89 13.83 -12.20 -0.82
C SER A 89 13.61 -12.08 -2.35
N MET A 90 14.57 -12.54 -3.13
CA MET A 90 14.44 -12.59 -4.60
C MET A 90 13.21 -13.40 -5.04
N GLN A 91 12.82 -14.40 -4.26
CA GLN A 91 11.61 -15.20 -4.51
C GLN A 91 10.35 -14.34 -4.50
N THR A 92 10.26 -13.33 -3.63
CA THR A 92 9.13 -12.39 -3.59
C THR A 92 9.04 -11.63 -4.91
N CYS A 93 10.15 -11.16 -5.44
CA CYS A 93 10.21 -10.47 -6.73
C CYS A 93 9.81 -11.41 -7.88
N MET A 94 10.37 -12.61 -7.87
CA MET A 94 10.18 -13.60 -8.92
C MET A 94 8.78 -14.21 -8.93
N GLY A 95 8.00 -14.08 -7.86
CA GLY A 95 6.59 -14.46 -7.86
C GLY A 95 5.79 -13.82 -9.00
N CYS A 96 6.14 -12.59 -9.37
CA CYS A 96 5.54 -11.88 -10.50
C CYS A 96 6.49 -11.78 -11.69
N HIS A 97 7.77 -11.48 -11.47
CA HIS A 97 8.74 -11.20 -12.52
C HIS A 97 9.27 -12.43 -13.26
N LEU A 98 8.78 -13.61 -12.97
CA LEU A 98 8.87 -14.75 -13.89
C LEU A 98 8.14 -14.46 -15.20
N VAL A 99 6.97 -13.80 -15.12
CA VAL A 99 6.08 -13.53 -16.25
C VAL A 99 6.14 -12.05 -16.64
N VAL A 100 6.02 -11.15 -15.66
CA VAL A 100 5.98 -9.71 -15.88
C VAL A 100 7.36 -9.17 -16.25
N SER A 101 7.47 -8.58 -17.45
CA SER A 101 8.74 -8.13 -18.03
C SER A 101 8.94 -6.61 -18.02
N GLY A 102 7.94 -5.85 -17.59
CA GLY A 102 7.95 -4.39 -17.66
C GLY A 102 7.39 -3.83 -18.97
N SER A 103 6.92 -2.59 -18.91
CA SER A 103 6.23 -1.91 -20.02
C SER A 103 7.19 -1.30 -21.04
N ASP A 104 8.34 -0.84 -20.61
CA ASP A 104 9.31 -0.08 -21.39
C ASP A 104 10.72 -0.69 -21.31
N SER A 105 11.64 -0.15 -22.11
CA SER A 105 13.01 -0.67 -22.21
C SER A 105 13.79 -0.59 -20.90
N GLY A 106 13.58 0.46 -20.10
CA GLY A 106 14.28 0.62 -18.83
C GLY A 106 13.74 -0.32 -17.76
N ALA A 107 12.41 -0.43 -17.62
CA ALA A 107 11.81 -1.40 -16.73
C ALA A 107 12.26 -2.83 -17.08
N LYS A 108 12.31 -3.16 -18.40
CA LYS A 108 12.83 -4.45 -18.88
C LYS A 108 14.29 -4.67 -18.49
N ALA A 109 15.13 -3.63 -18.59
CA ALA A 109 16.53 -3.72 -18.22
C ALA A 109 16.70 -3.96 -16.71
N GLU A 110 15.93 -3.29 -15.88
CA GLU A 110 15.98 -3.47 -14.44
C GLU A 110 15.43 -4.87 -14.00
N ILE A 111 14.34 -5.31 -14.60
CA ILE A 111 13.80 -6.66 -14.36
C ILE A 111 14.77 -7.75 -14.84
N LYS A 112 15.52 -7.50 -15.91
CA LYS A 112 16.58 -8.42 -16.34
C LYS A 112 17.64 -8.62 -15.26
N LYS A 113 18.02 -7.56 -14.54
CA LYS A 113 18.95 -7.66 -13.38
C LYS A 113 18.36 -8.53 -12.27
N VAL A 114 17.05 -8.39 -11.96
CA VAL A 114 16.35 -9.23 -10.99
C VAL A 114 16.43 -10.70 -11.38
N ARG A 115 16.09 -11.01 -12.62
CA ARG A 115 16.12 -12.38 -13.16
C ARG A 115 17.54 -12.96 -13.18
N GLN A 116 18.54 -12.14 -13.50
CA GLN A 116 19.94 -12.55 -13.49
C GLN A 116 20.39 -12.89 -12.08
N ALA A 117 20.11 -12.03 -11.10
CA ALA A 117 20.44 -12.30 -9.69
C ALA A 117 19.78 -13.60 -9.17
N TRP A 118 18.54 -13.85 -9.60
CA TRP A 118 17.83 -15.09 -9.29
C TRP A 118 18.51 -16.32 -9.91
N THR A 119 18.87 -16.25 -11.18
CA THR A 119 19.57 -17.35 -11.90
C THR A 119 20.93 -17.64 -11.28
N ASP A 120 21.67 -16.60 -10.96
CA ASP A 120 23.00 -16.69 -10.37
C ASP A 120 22.97 -17.08 -8.87
N LYS A 121 21.78 -17.14 -8.28
CA LYS A 121 21.58 -17.36 -6.83
C LYS A 121 22.36 -16.35 -5.97
N LYS A 122 22.50 -15.14 -6.46
CA LYS A 122 23.20 -14.04 -5.77
C LYS A 122 22.20 -13.06 -5.19
N PRO A 123 22.30 -12.68 -3.91
CA PRO A 123 21.50 -11.63 -3.33
C PRO A 123 21.85 -10.29 -3.95
N VAL A 124 20.87 -9.39 -4.00
CA VAL A 124 21.11 -7.99 -4.37
C VAL A 124 21.61 -7.23 -3.14
N GLU A 125 22.76 -6.61 -3.27
CA GLU A 125 23.36 -5.80 -2.20
C GLU A 125 22.75 -4.40 -2.19
N TRP A 126 21.60 -4.26 -1.55
CA TRP A 126 20.91 -2.99 -1.45
C TRP A 126 21.65 -1.99 -0.56
N VAL A 127 21.71 -0.74 -0.99
CA VAL A 127 22.24 0.36 -0.18
C VAL A 127 21.20 0.75 0.88
N ARG A 128 21.57 0.66 2.15
CA ARG A 128 20.68 1.05 3.25
C ARG A 128 20.43 2.56 3.26
N VAL A 129 19.17 2.95 3.27
CA VAL A 129 18.72 4.34 3.34
C VAL A 129 18.50 4.77 4.79
N HIS A 130 17.87 3.92 5.58
CA HIS A 130 17.57 4.17 6.98
C HIS A 130 18.47 3.32 7.86
N LEU A 131 19.21 3.99 8.72
CA LEU A 131 20.14 3.40 9.69
C LEU A 131 19.87 4.02 11.04
N ILE A 132 19.96 3.23 12.08
CA ILE A 132 20.05 3.73 13.44
C ILE A 132 21.39 3.29 14.05
N ALA A 133 21.87 4.00 15.06
CA ALA A 133 23.11 3.65 15.73
C ALA A 133 23.01 2.27 16.36
N ARG A 134 24.08 1.49 16.33
CA ARG A 134 24.08 0.09 16.81
C ARG A 134 23.69 -0.09 18.27
N HIS A 135 23.90 0.93 19.09
CA HIS A 135 23.53 0.95 20.50
C HIS A 135 22.06 1.31 20.74
N ALA A 136 21.30 1.58 19.70
CA ALA A 136 19.87 1.85 19.77
C ALA A 136 19.08 0.70 19.12
N HIS A 137 18.08 0.20 19.82
CA HIS A 137 17.23 -0.88 19.36
C HIS A 137 15.83 -0.35 19.06
N PHE A 138 15.37 -0.56 17.82
CA PHE A 138 14.05 -0.13 17.36
C PHE A 138 13.21 -1.33 16.96
N PRO A 139 12.23 -1.73 17.78
CA PRO A 139 11.38 -2.86 17.47
C PRO A 139 10.22 -2.45 16.56
N HIS A 140 10.36 -2.64 15.24
CA HIS A 140 9.34 -2.30 14.25
C HIS A 140 7.96 -2.89 14.58
N GLN A 141 7.88 -4.16 14.97
CA GLN A 141 6.61 -4.83 15.26
C GLN A 141 5.80 -4.12 16.36
N ARG A 142 6.45 -3.53 17.38
CA ARG A 142 5.75 -2.78 18.44
C ARG A 142 5.17 -1.49 17.90
N HIS A 143 5.93 -0.76 17.09
CA HIS A 143 5.51 0.51 16.51
C HIS A 143 4.40 0.33 15.49
N ILE A 144 4.48 -0.71 14.65
CA ILE A 144 3.42 -1.05 13.70
C ILE A 144 2.12 -1.37 14.41
N LYS A 145 2.18 -2.16 15.49
CA LYS A 145 1.01 -2.47 16.30
C LYS A 145 0.40 -1.23 16.97
N ALA A 146 1.24 -0.31 17.44
CA ALA A 146 0.79 0.90 18.13
C ALA A 146 0.24 1.98 17.19
N LEU A 147 0.78 2.09 15.98
CA LEU A 147 0.46 3.15 15.01
C LEU A 147 -0.59 2.72 13.98
N GLY A 148 -0.79 1.41 13.82
CA GLY A 148 -1.79 0.88 12.88
C GLY A 148 -1.46 1.17 11.42
N PRO A 149 -2.48 1.50 10.58
CA PRO A 149 -2.32 1.64 9.12
C PRO A 149 -1.27 2.67 8.69
N ASN A 150 -1.08 3.73 9.47
CA ASN A 150 -0.15 4.82 9.15
C ASN A 150 1.27 4.61 9.69
N ALA A 151 1.56 3.43 10.26
CA ALA A 151 2.83 3.16 10.92
C ALA A 151 4.04 3.41 10.02
N CYS A 152 3.98 3.00 8.78
CA CYS A 152 5.09 3.13 7.84
C CYS A 152 5.34 4.59 7.47
N THR A 153 4.29 5.30 7.04
CA THR A 153 4.39 6.67 6.54
C THR A 153 4.76 7.68 7.63
N THR A 154 4.40 7.42 8.88
CA THR A 154 4.76 8.26 10.03
C THR A 154 6.29 8.48 10.13
N CYS A 155 7.07 7.46 9.82
CA CYS A 155 8.53 7.53 9.91
C CYS A 155 9.21 7.64 8.53
N HIS A 156 8.73 6.88 7.54
CA HIS A 156 9.36 6.77 6.23
C HIS A 156 8.83 7.76 5.20
N GLY A 157 7.74 8.49 5.52
CA GLY A 157 7.05 9.35 4.56
C GLY A 157 6.28 8.55 3.50
N ASP A 158 5.86 9.23 2.44
CA ASP A 158 5.04 8.66 1.37
C ASP A 158 5.90 7.86 0.38
N VAL A 159 6.43 6.72 0.84
CA VAL A 159 7.30 5.85 0.03
C VAL A 159 6.60 5.37 -1.25
N ASP A 160 5.29 5.24 -1.22
CA ASP A 160 4.45 4.91 -2.37
C ASP A 160 4.46 5.99 -3.48
N ARG A 161 5.07 7.13 -3.23
CA ARG A 161 5.31 8.21 -4.20
C ARG A 161 6.79 8.35 -4.59
N MET A 162 7.65 7.49 -4.09
CA MET A 162 9.08 7.59 -4.32
C MET A 162 9.53 6.66 -5.45
N PRO A 163 10.01 7.21 -6.58
CA PRO A 163 10.70 6.40 -7.59
C PRO A 163 11.98 5.77 -7.03
N GLN A 164 12.69 6.51 -6.20
CA GLN A 164 13.88 6.07 -5.46
C GLN A 164 13.72 6.46 -4.01
N VAL A 165 13.88 5.51 -3.11
CA VAL A 165 13.68 5.76 -1.67
C VAL A 165 14.76 6.68 -1.14
N PHE A 166 14.32 7.69 -0.39
CA PHE A 166 15.20 8.61 0.31
C PHE A 166 14.70 8.85 1.75
N LYS A 167 15.57 9.35 2.58
CA LYS A 167 15.24 9.68 3.97
C LYS A 167 14.50 11.02 4.04
N VAL A 168 13.22 10.98 4.42
CA VAL A 168 12.37 12.18 4.61
C VAL A 168 12.58 12.74 6.01
N ASN A 169 12.46 11.88 7.01
CA ASN A 169 12.55 12.24 8.41
C ASN A 169 13.92 11.88 9.00
N ASN A 170 14.38 12.64 9.96
CA ASN A 170 15.66 12.35 10.64
C ASN A 170 15.48 11.26 11.70
N VAL A 171 15.01 10.09 11.27
CA VAL A 171 14.77 8.92 12.13
C VAL A 171 16.03 8.38 12.82
N ASN A 172 17.21 8.85 12.40
CA ASN A 172 18.49 8.49 13.02
C ASN A 172 18.81 9.36 14.23
N ASN A 173 18.01 10.39 14.49
CA ASN A 173 18.21 11.30 15.61
C ASN A 173 17.32 10.87 16.78
N MET A 174 17.93 10.72 17.95
CA MET A 174 17.22 10.36 19.18
C MET A 174 16.07 11.35 19.49
N GLY A 175 16.25 12.65 19.18
CA GLY A 175 15.21 13.66 19.36
C GLY A 175 13.92 13.33 18.58
N PHE A 176 14.03 12.78 17.38
CA PHE A 176 12.86 12.36 16.60
C PHE A 176 12.03 11.32 17.37
N CYS A 177 12.69 10.33 17.96
CA CYS A 177 12.04 9.29 18.76
C CYS A 177 11.40 9.88 20.03
N ILE A 178 12.18 10.67 20.76
CA ILE A 178 11.76 11.27 22.04
C ILE A 178 10.55 12.20 21.85
N THR A 179 10.54 13.02 20.80
CA THR A 179 9.41 13.93 20.53
C THR A 179 8.10 13.15 20.42
N CYS A 180 8.07 12.11 19.61
CA CYS A 180 6.87 11.28 19.45
C CYS A 180 6.50 10.56 20.76
N HIS A 181 7.49 10.04 21.50
CA HIS A 181 7.24 9.38 22.79
C HIS A 181 6.68 10.34 23.84
N VAL A 182 7.10 11.60 23.84
CA VAL A 182 6.54 12.67 24.70
C VAL A 182 5.09 12.95 24.32
N GLU A 183 4.82 13.19 23.04
CA GLU A 183 3.47 13.47 22.55
C GLU A 183 2.49 12.34 22.84
N ARG A 184 2.94 11.11 22.71
CA ARG A 184 2.13 9.91 22.95
C ARG A 184 2.13 9.43 24.41
N LYS A 185 2.85 10.09 25.31
CA LYS A 185 2.95 9.76 26.74
C LYS A 185 3.42 8.32 26.98
N VAL A 186 4.32 7.82 26.16
CA VAL A 186 4.93 6.50 26.31
C VAL A 186 6.35 6.59 26.89
N SER A 187 6.86 5.46 27.39
CA SER A 187 8.17 5.44 28.04
C SER A 187 9.30 5.95 27.14
N ARG A 188 10.21 6.68 27.75
CA ARG A 188 11.44 7.24 27.16
C ARG A 188 12.65 7.00 28.04
N ASP A 189 12.54 6.00 28.92
CA ASP A 189 13.67 5.59 29.76
C ASP A 189 14.81 5.09 28.88
N CYS A 190 16.05 5.36 29.27
CA CYS A 190 17.22 5.03 28.45
C CYS A 190 17.25 3.54 28.07
N SER A 191 16.94 2.67 29.02
CA SER A 191 16.95 1.21 28.84
C SER A 191 15.85 0.65 27.91
N VAL A 192 14.87 1.47 27.52
CA VAL A 192 13.83 1.03 26.56
C VAL A 192 14.39 0.92 25.13
N CYS A 193 15.38 1.76 24.82
CA CYS A 193 15.99 1.83 23.51
C CYS A 193 17.47 1.42 23.50
N HIS A 194 18.16 1.48 24.65
CA HIS A 194 19.59 1.19 24.80
C HIS A 194 19.79 0.01 25.76
N TYR A 195 19.90 -1.22 25.20
CA TYR A 195 20.11 -2.46 25.92
C TYR A 195 20.96 -3.46 25.15
#